data_fe52197e8962897049a998a7a89408fd
#
_entry.id   fe52197e8962897049a998a7a89408fd
#
_cell.length_a   1.000
_cell.length_b   1.000
_cell.length_c   1.000
_cell.angle_alpha   90.00
_cell.angle_beta   90.00
_cell.angle_gamma   90.00
#
_symmetry.space_group_name_H-M   'P 1'
#
loop_
_entity.id
_entity.type
_entity.pdbx_description
1 polymer ?
#
loop_
_entity_poly.entity_id
_entity_poly.type
_entity_poly.pdbx_seq_one_letter_code
_entity_poly.pdbx_strand_id
1 'polypeptide(L)'
;NDPTLMFTNSGMVQFKDVFLGTDKRPYNRAVSVQACLRAGGKHNDLENVGYTARHHTFFEMLGNWSFGDYFKRESLKWAWELLTQVYKLPPERLLATVYQEDDEAYDIWTKEIGLPPERVIRIGDNKGGRYKSDNFWMMADTGPCGPCSEIFYDHGPEIPGGPPAVSYTHLRAHETRE
;
A
#
# COMPACT_ATOMS: atom_id res chain seq x y z
N ASN A 1 21.55 1.35 8.06
CA ASN A 1 21.62 -0.12 8.05
C ASN A 1 20.89 -0.65 9.27
N ASP A 2 19.89 -1.49 9.09
CA ASP A 2 19.22 -2.19 10.18
C ASP A 2 19.99 -3.50 10.47
N PRO A 3 20.59 -3.66 11.65
CA PRO A 3 21.39 -4.84 11.98
C PRO A 3 20.53 -6.11 12.13
N THR A 4 19.21 -6.00 12.17
CA THR A 4 18.28 -7.13 12.28
C THR A 4 17.92 -7.72 10.93
N LEU A 5 18.33 -7.10 9.82
CA LEU A 5 18.02 -7.52 8.47
C LEU A 5 19.29 -7.82 7.68
N MET A 6 19.30 -8.97 7.01
CA MET A 6 20.37 -9.29 6.05
C MET A 6 20.29 -8.40 4.80
N PHE A 7 19.07 -8.16 4.31
CA PHE A 7 18.78 -7.30 3.17
C PHE A 7 17.64 -6.35 3.49
N THR A 8 17.70 -5.14 2.93
CA THR A 8 16.57 -4.21 2.99
C THR A 8 15.40 -4.78 2.19
N ASN A 9 14.25 -4.95 2.83
CA ASN A 9 13.06 -5.55 2.23
C ASN A 9 11.91 -4.55 1.99
N SER A 10 12.08 -3.31 2.42
CA SER A 10 11.08 -2.25 2.28
C SER A 10 11.74 -0.87 2.34
N GLY A 11 11.16 0.09 1.65
CA GLY A 11 11.55 1.49 1.74
C GLY A 11 11.40 2.10 3.13
N MET A 12 10.53 1.53 3.96
CA MET A 12 10.31 1.99 5.33
C MET A 12 11.47 1.69 6.27
N VAL A 13 12.31 0.70 5.99
CA VAL A 13 13.38 0.25 6.89
C VAL A 13 14.30 1.39 7.32
N GLN A 14 14.68 2.27 6.41
CA GLN A 14 15.54 3.42 6.69
C GLN A 14 14.90 4.47 7.60
N PHE A 15 13.58 4.47 7.77
CA PHE A 15 12.81 5.42 8.56
C PHE A 15 12.16 4.79 9.80
N LYS A 16 12.44 3.51 10.07
CA LYS A 16 11.86 2.77 11.20
C LYS A 16 12.00 3.54 12.52
N ASP A 17 13.20 4.00 12.82
CA ASP A 17 13.48 4.70 14.08
C ASP A 17 12.82 6.09 14.16
N VAL A 18 12.56 6.71 13.00
CA VAL A 18 11.79 7.95 12.93
C VAL A 18 10.33 7.70 13.30
N PHE A 19 9.72 6.65 12.75
CA PHE A 19 8.34 6.26 13.08
C PHE A 19 8.19 5.78 14.53
N LEU A 20 9.22 5.17 15.09
CA LEU A 20 9.26 4.79 16.52
C LEU A 20 9.55 5.98 17.44
N GLY A 21 9.91 7.15 16.90
CA GLY A 21 10.24 8.34 17.69
C GLY A 21 11.61 8.32 18.35
N THR A 22 12.44 7.33 18.03
CA THR A 22 13.81 7.19 18.58
C THR A 22 14.86 7.94 17.77
N ASP A 23 14.55 8.33 16.53
CA ASP A 23 15.38 9.19 15.69
C ASP A 23 14.59 10.42 15.23
N LYS A 24 15.30 11.52 14.99
CA LYS A 24 14.73 12.76 14.44
C LYS A 24 15.52 13.20 13.22
N ARG A 25 14.80 13.47 12.15
CA ARG A 25 15.38 14.03 10.94
C ARG A 25 15.18 15.55 10.87
N PRO A 26 16.05 16.29 10.17
CA PRO A 26 15.89 17.74 9.97
C PRO A 26 14.77 18.09 8.99
N TYR A 27 13.96 17.13 8.61
CA TYR A 27 12.83 17.25 7.69
C TYR A 27 11.67 16.39 8.19
N ASN A 28 10.45 16.74 7.81
CA ASN A 28 9.21 16.03 8.16
C ASN A 28 8.53 15.36 6.96
N ARG A 29 9.15 15.42 5.78
CA ARG A 29 8.74 14.68 4.56
C ARG A 29 9.95 14.10 3.86
N ALA A 30 9.75 12.98 3.20
CA ALA A 30 10.77 12.41 2.33
C ALA A 30 10.12 11.71 1.12
N VAL A 31 10.87 11.62 0.04
CA VAL A 31 10.62 10.68 -1.06
C VAL A 31 11.85 9.82 -1.25
N SER A 32 11.65 8.58 -1.62
CA SER A 32 12.76 7.64 -1.80
C SER A 32 12.48 6.65 -2.92
N VAL A 33 13.56 6.16 -3.51
CA VAL A 33 13.60 4.95 -4.32
C VAL A 33 14.55 4.00 -3.61
N GLN A 34 14.03 2.92 -3.02
CA GLN A 34 14.79 1.98 -2.22
C GLN A 34 14.93 0.65 -2.95
N ALA A 35 16.17 0.24 -3.21
CA ALA A 35 16.45 -1.11 -3.68
C ALA A 35 16.15 -2.13 -2.57
N CYS A 36 15.32 -3.11 -2.88
CA CYS A 36 14.81 -4.10 -1.95
C CYS A 36 15.08 -5.52 -2.45
N LEU A 37 15.29 -6.42 -1.51
CA LEU A 37 15.42 -7.85 -1.76
C LEU A 37 14.51 -8.64 -0.83
N ARG A 38 13.62 -9.48 -1.41
CA ARG A 38 12.70 -10.36 -0.68
C ARG A 38 12.93 -11.80 -1.07
N ALA A 39 14.01 -12.40 -0.54
CA ALA A 39 14.43 -13.76 -0.83
C ALA A 39 14.43 -14.68 0.41
N GLY A 40 13.80 -14.23 1.50
CA GLY A 40 13.71 -14.98 2.75
C GLY A 40 13.14 -14.13 3.89
N GLY A 41 12.78 -14.75 5.01
CA GLY A 41 12.22 -14.08 6.18
C GLY A 41 10.72 -13.78 6.08
N LYS A 42 10.23 -12.81 6.86
CA LYS A 42 8.80 -12.51 7.02
C LYS A 42 8.11 -12.02 5.73
N HIS A 43 8.83 -11.29 4.88
CA HIS A 43 8.36 -10.83 3.58
C HIS A 43 9.05 -11.61 2.46
N ASN A 44 8.91 -12.93 2.51
CA ASN A 44 9.52 -13.82 1.54
C ASN A 44 8.59 -14.02 0.34
N ASP A 45 9.03 -13.58 -0.83
CA ASP A 45 8.33 -13.80 -2.10
C ASP A 45 8.95 -14.96 -2.91
N LEU A 46 9.93 -15.68 -2.35
CA LEU A 46 10.73 -16.66 -3.07
C LEU A 46 9.88 -17.77 -3.71
N GLU A 47 8.83 -18.22 -3.03
CA GLU A 47 7.90 -19.23 -3.53
C GLU A 47 7.07 -18.75 -4.75
N ASN A 48 6.93 -17.46 -4.90
CA ASN A 48 6.16 -16.84 -5.99
C ASN A 48 7.04 -16.35 -7.14
N VAL A 49 8.34 -16.17 -6.91
CA VAL A 49 9.29 -15.70 -7.94
C VAL A 49 9.42 -16.73 -9.05
N GLY A 50 9.21 -16.28 -10.28
CA GLY A 50 9.23 -17.15 -11.45
C GLY A 50 7.89 -17.87 -11.74
N TYR A 51 6.96 -17.89 -10.78
CA TYR A 51 5.62 -18.48 -10.94
C TYR A 51 4.53 -17.43 -11.17
N THR A 52 4.79 -16.19 -10.81
CA THR A 52 3.90 -15.05 -11.06
C THR A 52 4.63 -13.95 -11.81
N ALA A 53 3.90 -13.16 -12.59
CA ALA A 53 4.47 -12.04 -13.34
C ALA A 53 4.82 -10.83 -12.47
N ARG A 54 4.54 -10.87 -11.16
CA ARG A 54 4.60 -9.70 -10.26
C ARG A 54 5.60 -9.82 -9.13
N HIS A 55 6.07 -11.03 -8.81
CA HIS A 55 7.00 -11.26 -7.72
C HIS A 55 8.42 -11.37 -8.25
N HIS A 56 9.27 -10.49 -7.79
CA HIS A 56 10.69 -10.44 -8.10
C HIS A 56 11.50 -10.49 -6.80
N THR A 57 12.65 -11.16 -6.82
CA THR A 57 13.57 -11.17 -5.66
C THR A 57 14.15 -9.78 -5.41
N PHE A 58 14.51 -9.07 -6.47
CA PHE A 58 14.98 -7.69 -6.44
C PHE A 58 13.96 -6.75 -7.08
N PHE A 59 13.71 -5.63 -6.44
CA PHE A 59 12.87 -4.55 -6.95
C PHE A 59 13.23 -3.22 -6.30
N GLU A 60 12.77 -2.14 -6.89
CA GLU A 60 12.86 -0.81 -6.30
C GLU A 60 11.50 -0.39 -5.78
N MET A 61 11.46 0.06 -4.52
CA MET A 61 10.24 0.57 -3.89
C MET A 61 10.26 2.09 -3.92
N LEU A 62 9.32 2.68 -4.65
CA LEU A 62 9.04 4.11 -4.59
C LEU A 62 8.30 4.39 -3.28
N GLY A 63 8.73 5.40 -2.54
CA GLY A 63 8.11 5.77 -1.28
C GLY A 63 7.97 7.27 -1.14
N ASN A 64 6.87 7.68 -0.51
CA ASN A 64 6.67 9.01 0.02
C ASN A 64 6.31 8.88 1.50
N TRP A 65 6.92 9.72 2.33
CA TRP A 65 6.94 9.56 3.78
C TRP A 65 6.55 10.86 4.44
N SER A 66 5.66 10.78 5.42
CA SER A 66 5.27 11.89 6.28
C SER A 66 5.59 11.57 7.73
N PHE A 67 6.31 12.46 8.38
CA PHE A 67 6.66 12.35 9.79
C PHE A 67 5.88 13.42 10.59
N GLY A 68 4.56 13.23 10.67
CA GLY A 68 3.64 14.14 11.34
C GLY A 68 3.33 15.43 10.57
N ASP A 69 3.43 15.42 9.24
CA ASP A 69 3.17 16.58 8.38
C ASP A 69 1.83 16.42 7.65
N TYR A 70 1.71 15.52 6.70
CA TYR A 70 0.44 15.18 6.05
C TYR A 70 -0.01 13.79 6.45
N PHE A 71 -1.30 13.48 6.24
CA PHE A 71 -1.84 12.18 6.53
C PHE A 71 -2.82 11.72 5.43
N LYS A 72 -3.83 10.94 5.75
CA LYS A 72 -4.74 10.29 4.79
C LYS A 72 -5.30 11.23 3.74
N ARG A 73 -5.84 12.37 4.15
CA ARG A 73 -6.55 13.28 3.25
C ARG A 73 -5.67 13.78 2.10
N GLU A 74 -4.49 14.27 2.42
CA GLU A 74 -3.54 14.77 1.43
C GLU A 74 -2.97 13.63 0.61
N SER A 75 -2.57 12.52 1.27
CA SER A 75 -1.97 11.36 0.61
C SER A 75 -2.91 10.75 -0.43
N LEU A 76 -4.18 10.51 -0.07
CA LEU A 76 -5.16 9.94 -0.99
C LEU A 76 -5.47 10.88 -2.16
N LYS A 77 -5.60 12.19 -1.91
CA LYS A 77 -5.83 13.18 -2.97
C LYS A 77 -4.65 13.26 -3.94
N TRP A 78 -3.43 13.29 -3.44
CA TRP A 78 -2.23 13.31 -4.30
C TRP A 78 -2.06 12.03 -5.09
N ALA A 79 -2.33 10.86 -4.49
CA ALA A 79 -2.31 9.60 -5.22
C ALA A 79 -3.34 9.58 -6.36
N TRP A 80 -4.56 10.05 -6.08
CA TRP A 80 -5.60 10.17 -7.10
C TRP A 80 -5.24 11.15 -8.21
N GLU A 81 -4.72 12.32 -7.86
CA GLU A 81 -4.24 13.31 -8.81
C GLU A 81 -3.12 12.76 -9.69
N LEU A 82 -2.12 12.09 -9.09
CA LEU A 82 -1.03 11.46 -9.83
C LEU A 82 -1.55 10.46 -10.87
N LEU A 83 -2.45 9.59 -10.48
CA LEU A 83 -2.98 8.56 -11.39
C LEU A 83 -3.87 9.15 -12.48
N THR A 84 -4.77 10.08 -12.13
CA THR A 84 -5.80 10.56 -13.07
C THR A 84 -5.35 11.79 -13.86
N GLN A 85 -4.56 12.70 -13.27
CA GLN A 85 -4.17 13.95 -13.92
C GLN A 85 -2.79 13.87 -14.57
N VAL A 86 -1.84 13.19 -13.93
CA VAL A 86 -0.47 13.07 -14.45
C VAL A 86 -0.34 11.86 -15.37
N TYR A 87 -0.70 10.66 -14.88
CA TYR A 87 -0.61 9.42 -15.68
C TYR A 87 -1.79 9.23 -16.64
N LYS A 88 -2.85 10.05 -16.50
CA LYS A 88 -4.03 10.04 -17.38
C LYS A 88 -4.75 8.68 -17.41
N LEU A 89 -4.72 7.96 -16.30
CA LEU A 89 -5.51 6.73 -16.19
C LEU A 89 -7.01 7.08 -16.13
N PRO A 90 -7.86 6.31 -16.82
CA PRO A 90 -9.30 6.55 -16.83
C PRO A 90 -9.89 6.26 -15.43
N PRO A 91 -10.50 7.27 -14.77
CA PRO A 91 -11.04 7.12 -13.40
C PRO A 91 -12.07 6.00 -13.26
N GLU A 92 -12.82 5.74 -14.33
CA GLU A 92 -13.83 4.67 -14.37
C GLU A 92 -13.25 3.25 -14.29
N ARG A 93 -11.94 3.11 -14.47
CA ARG A 93 -11.21 1.84 -14.30
C ARG A 93 -10.51 1.73 -12.96
N LEU A 94 -10.61 2.75 -12.12
CA LEU A 94 -9.96 2.75 -10.80
C LEU A 94 -10.96 2.37 -9.71
N LEU A 95 -10.50 1.51 -8.80
CA LEU A 95 -11.20 1.16 -7.57
C LEU A 95 -10.27 1.44 -6.39
N ALA A 96 -10.84 1.72 -5.23
CA ALA A 96 -10.08 1.85 -3.99
C ALA A 96 -10.52 0.79 -2.98
N THR A 97 -9.60 0.37 -2.14
CA THR A 97 -9.92 -0.43 -0.96
C THR A 97 -9.53 0.32 0.31
N VAL A 98 -10.24 0.05 1.39
CA VAL A 98 -9.94 0.57 2.71
C VAL A 98 -10.11 -0.56 3.74
N TYR A 99 -9.41 -0.45 4.86
CA TYR A 99 -9.68 -1.36 5.97
C TYR A 99 -11.10 -1.16 6.49
N GLN A 100 -11.76 -2.23 6.90
CA GLN A 100 -13.19 -2.25 7.26
C GLN A 100 -13.61 -1.19 8.30
N GLU A 101 -12.70 -0.83 9.21
CA GLU A 101 -12.93 0.12 10.28
C GLU A 101 -12.36 1.52 9.98
N ASP A 102 -11.78 1.71 8.82
CA ASP A 102 -11.23 3.02 8.42
C ASP A 102 -12.29 3.87 7.74
N ASP A 103 -13.21 4.40 8.56
CA ASP A 103 -14.28 5.28 8.07
C ASP A 103 -13.74 6.60 7.52
N GLU A 104 -12.63 7.10 8.07
CA GLU A 104 -11.99 8.32 7.57
C GLU A 104 -11.53 8.18 6.13
N ALA A 105 -10.77 7.12 5.81
CA ALA A 105 -10.33 6.87 4.45
C ALA A 105 -11.52 6.63 3.50
N TYR A 106 -12.54 5.89 3.95
CA TYR A 106 -13.75 5.68 3.17
C TYR A 106 -14.47 7.00 2.83
N ASP A 107 -14.59 7.87 3.81
CA ASP A 107 -15.25 9.18 3.63
C ASP A 107 -14.42 10.11 2.71
N ILE A 108 -13.10 10.08 2.82
CA ILE A 108 -12.24 10.85 1.89
C ILE A 108 -12.44 10.36 0.46
N TRP A 109 -12.43 9.06 0.21
CA TRP A 109 -12.65 8.50 -1.11
C TRP A 109 -14.01 8.86 -1.70
N THR A 110 -15.08 8.69 -0.91
CA THR A 110 -16.44 8.82 -1.40
C THR A 110 -16.95 10.28 -1.41
N LYS A 111 -16.63 11.05 -0.37
CA LYS A 111 -17.18 12.41 -0.18
C LYS A 111 -16.26 13.52 -0.68
N GLU A 112 -14.95 13.35 -0.60
CA GLU A 112 -13.99 14.40 -0.98
C GLU A 112 -13.40 14.18 -2.37
N ILE A 113 -12.98 12.96 -2.69
CA ILE A 113 -12.46 12.60 -4.02
C ILE A 113 -13.61 12.32 -4.98
N GLY A 114 -14.72 11.75 -4.46
CA GLY A 114 -15.94 11.56 -5.21
C GLY A 114 -16.03 10.23 -5.96
N LEU A 115 -15.33 9.20 -5.50
CA LEU A 115 -15.54 7.86 -6.03
C LEU A 115 -16.94 7.36 -5.66
N PRO A 116 -17.67 6.72 -6.60
CA PRO A 116 -18.92 6.04 -6.26
C PRO A 116 -18.69 5.01 -5.14
N PRO A 117 -19.61 4.90 -4.16
CA PRO A 117 -19.46 3.96 -3.04
C PRO A 117 -19.18 2.52 -3.44
N GLU A 118 -19.74 2.06 -4.56
CA GLU A 118 -19.52 0.73 -5.11
C GLU A 118 -18.10 0.49 -5.64
N ARG A 119 -17.30 1.56 -5.77
CA ARG A 119 -15.90 1.51 -6.16
C ARG A 119 -14.94 1.67 -4.98
N VAL A 120 -15.45 1.78 -3.76
CA VAL A 120 -14.65 1.83 -2.54
C VAL A 120 -14.99 0.62 -1.67
N ILE A 121 -14.13 -0.38 -1.69
CA ILE A 121 -14.39 -1.70 -1.11
C ILE A 121 -13.75 -1.78 0.27
N ARG A 122 -14.55 -2.13 1.27
CA ARG A 122 -14.06 -2.37 2.63
C ARG A 122 -13.53 -3.80 2.75
N ILE A 123 -12.29 -3.95 3.19
CA ILE A 123 -11.64 -5.25 3.40
C ILE A 123 -11.49 -5.49 4.90
N GLY A 124 -12.06 -6.58 5.35
CA GLY A 124 -11.98 -7.01 6.76
C GLY A 124 -10.74 -7.83 7.09
N ASP A 125 -10.77 -8.45 8.26
CA ASP A 125 -9.75 -9.38 8.74
C ASP A 125 -9.88 -10.72 7.99
N ASN A 126 -9.31 -10.78 6.79
CA ASN A 126 -9.46 -11.90 5.85
C ASN A 126 -8.30 -12.90 5.88
N LYS A 127 -7.33 -12.74 6.79
CA LYS A 127 -6.15 -13.60 6.92
C LYS A 127 -6.06 -14.34 8.27
N GLY A 128 -7.23 -14.60 8.88
CA GLY A 128 -7.34 -15.48 10.04
C GLY A 128 -6.93 -14.87 11.38
N GLY A 129 -7.29 -13.64 11.66
CA GLY A 129 -7.09 -12.98 12.95
C GLY A 129 -7.27 -11.49 12.92
N ARG A 130 -7.38 -10.88 14.10
CA ARG A 130 -7.54 -9.42 14.24
C ARG A 130 -6.37 -8.68 13.60
N TYR A 131 -6.66 -7.67 12.81
CA TYR A 131 -5.70 -6.89 12.02
C TYR A 131 -4.91 -7.69 10.96
N LYS A 132 -5.25 -8.94 10.73
CA LYS A 132 -4.70 -9.73 9.63
C LYS A 132 -5.56 -9.56 8.39
N SER A 133 -5.29 -8.48 7.67
CA SER A 133 -6.04 -8.04 6.51
C SER A 133 -5.11 -7.67 5.35
N ASP A 134 -5.62 -7.71 4.13
CA ASP A 134 -4.93 -7.11 2.98
C ASP A 134 -4.80 -5.60 3.14
N ASN A 135 -5.78 -4.97 3.79
CA ASN A 135 -5.79 -3.53 4.05
C ASN A 135 -5.33 -3.14 5.47
N PHE A 136 -4.50 -3.97 6.09
CA PHE A 136 -3.84 -3.62 7.35
C PHE A 136 -2.39 -4.10 7.33
N TRP A 137 -1.45 -3.16 7.31
CA TRP A 137 -0.04 -3.47 7.25
C TRP A 137 0.58 -3.58 8.65
N MET A 138 1.58 -4.42 8.77
CA MET A 138 2.37 -4.59 9.99
C MET A 138 3.83 -4.73 9.60
N MET A 139 4.71 -3.95 10.22
CA MET A 139 6.14 -4.05 9.97
C MET A 139 6.72 -5.35 10.53
N ALA A 140 6.28 -5.73 11.74
CA ALA A 140 6.67 -6.95 12.45
C ALA A 140 5.57 -7.33 13.44
N ASP A 141 5.79 -8.34 14.28
CA ASP A 141 4.86 -8.72 15.36
C ASP A 141 4.72 -7.60 16.41
N THR A 142 5.76 -6.79 16.56
CA THR A 142 5.77 -5.55 17.33
C THR A 142 6.36 -4.43 16.48
N GLY A 143 5.81 -3.22 16.61
CA GLY A 143 6.28 -2.07 15.85
C GLY A 143 5.17 -1.34 15.12
N PRO A 144 5.50 -0.44 14.20
CA PRO A 144 4.53 0.31 13.44
C PRO A 144 3.58 -0.59 12.66
N CYS A 145 2.31 -0.29 12.72
CA CYS A 145 1.25 -0.95 11.97
C CYS A 145 0.07 0.02 11.78
N GLY A 146 -0.80 -0.27 10.84
CA GLY A 146 -1.97 0.55 10.62
C GLY A 146 -2.81 0.10 9.43
N PRO A 147 -4.01 0.70 9.28
CA PRO A 147 -4.79 0.50 8.07
C PRO A 147 -4.07 1.05 6.86
N CYS A 148 -4.35 0.48 5.70
CA CYS A 148 -3.91 1.01 4.42
C CYS A 148 -5.07 1.11 3.44
N SER A 149 -4.91 2.00 2.48
CA SER A 149 -5.79 2.12 1.33
C SER A 149 -5.01 1.78 0.07
N GLU A 150 -5.61 1.04 -0.83
CA GLU A 150 -4.98 0.62 -2.07
C GLU A 150 -5.82 1.06 -3.26
N ILE A 151 -5.17 1.39 -4.38
CA ILE A 151 -5.84 1.75 -5.62
C ILE A 151 -5.59 0.65 -6.65
N PHE A 152 -6.67 0.14 -7.23
CA PHE A 152 -6.65 -0.93 -8.22
C PHE A 152 -7.06 -0.40 -9.59
N TYR A 153 -6.43 -0.94 -10.63
CA TYR A 153 -6.80 -0.68 -12.01
C TYR A 153 -7.49 -1.91 -12.59
N ASP A 154 -8.71 -1.73 -13.08
CA ASP A 154 -9.48 -2.77 -13.77
C ASP A 154 -9.02 -2.89 -15.23
N HIS A 155 -8.40 -4.02 -15.56
CA HIS A 155 -7.96 -4.33 -16.92
C HIS A 155 -9.09 -4.74 -17.86
N GLY A 156 -10.29 -4.91 -17.35
CA GLY A 156 -11.48 -5.24 -18.12
C GLY A 156 -11.82 -6.73 -18.18
N PRO A 157 -12.95 -7.06 -18.80
CA PRO A 157 -13.55 -8.39 -18.74
C PRO A 157 -12.77 -9.49 -19.48
N GLU A 158 -11.81 -9.12 -20.30
CA GLU A 158 -10.97 -10.10 -21.03
C GLU A 158 -9.96 -10.79 -20.11
N ILE A 159 -9.68 -10.19 -18.95
CA ILE A 159 -8.80 -10.78 -17.93
C ILE A 159 -9.67 -11.38 -16.84
N PRO A 160 -9.67 -12.71 -16.68
CA PRO A 160 -10.49 -13.37 -15.65
C PRO A 160 -10.13 -12.91 -14.24
N GLY A 161 -11.15 -12.67 -13.42
CA GLY A 161 -10.98 -12.28 -12.04
C GLY A 161 -12.25 -11.70 -11.43
N GLY A 162 -12.13 -11.17 -10.23
CA GLY A 162 -13.22 -10.55 -9.47
C GLY A 162 -12.75 -9.27 -8.76
N PRO A 163 -13.65 -8.62 -8.02
CA PRO A 163 -13.29 -7.44 -7.25
C PRO A 163 -12.26 -7.77 -6.17
N PRO A 164 -11.56 -6.76 -5.62
CA PRO A 164 -10.67 -6.95 -4.47
C PRO A 164 -11.32 -7.76 -3.35
N ALA A 165 -10.54 -8.55 -2.62
CA ALA A 165 -10.96 -9.55 -1.63
C ALA A 165 -11.62 -10.83 -2.20
N VAL A 166 -11.97 -10.90 -3.48
CA VAL A 166 -12.48 -12.12 -4.14
C VAL A 166 -11.44 -12.70 -5.08
N SER A 167 -10.85 -11.87 -5.92
CA SER A 167 -9.78 -12.26 -6.83
C SER A 167 -9.02 -11.01 -7.31
N TYR A 168 -7.71 -11.10 -7.35
CA TYR A 168 -6.85 -9.99 -7.80
C TYR A 168 -6.30 -10.19 -9.22
N THR A 169 -6.78 -11.18 -9.96
CA THR A 169 -6.16 -11.60 -11.22
C THR A 169 -6.22 -10.54 -12.31
N HIS A 170 -7.30 -9.77 -12.39
CA HIS A 170 -7.45 -8.71 -13.39
C HIS A 170 -7.21 -7.29 -12.85
N LEU A 171 -6.92 -7.15 -11.55
CA LEU A 171 -6.64 -5.87 -10.91
C LEU A 171 -5.16 -5.76 -10.57
N ARG A 172 -4.56 -4.61 -10.79
CA ARG A 172 -3.23 -4.27 -10.25
C ARG A 172 -3.39 -3.22 -9.17
N ALA A 173 -2.89 -3.52 -7.99
CA ALA A 173 -2.83 -2.57 -6.90
C ALA A 173 -1.66 -1.59 -7.09
N HIS A 174 -1.92 -0.30 -6.87
CA HIS A 174 -0.93 0.65 -6.40
C HIS A 174 -1.12 0.77 -4.89
N GLU A 175 -0.17 0.25 -4.13
CA GLU A 175 -0.21 0.37 -2.68
C GLU A 175 0.12 1.80 -2.27
N THR A 176 -0.82 2.48 -1.63
CA THR A 176 -0.53 3.61 -0.75
C THR A 176 -0.59 3.09 0.69
N ARG A 177 0.57 2.95 1.31
CA ARG A 177 0.67 2.61 2.73
C ARG A 177 0.80 3.89 3.53
N GLU A 178 -0.07 4.03 4.48
CA GLU A 178 -0.10 5.14 5.45
C GLU A 178 0.61 4.77 6.76
#